data_60115f37a155a4ddc3aa87aadc4b9e51
#
_entry.id   60115f37a155a4ddc3aa87aadc4b9e51
#
_cell.length_a   1.000
_cell.length_b   1.000
_cell.length_c   1.000
_cell.angle_alpha   90.00
_cell.angle_beta   90.00
_cell.angle_gamma   90.00
#
_symmetry.space_group_name_H-M   'P 1'
#
loop_
_entity.id
_entity.type
_entity.pdbx_description
1 polymer ?
#
loop_
_entity_poly.entity_id
_entity_poly.type
_entity_poly.pdbx_seq_one_letter_code
_entity_poly.pdbx_strand_id
1 'polypeptide(L)'
;MAYTYLEFEKPISDLENKIESLRDNKDNDESVHQEISSLSDRIENLTKEIYEGLSIWQKVQVARHPHRPHFSDYIENIFTDFDELHGDRLFGDDQAIIGGLAKFKGSPVVIIGHEKGKSTEDKISRNFGMSQPEGYRKASRLMKLAEDFSLPIITFIDTPGAYPGIESEERGMSEAIAKNLSIMSGLKVPIIVIITGEGGSGGALAIGVGDHISMLQYSIYSVASPEALSLIHISEPTRLHCI
;
A
#
# COMPACT_ATOMS: atom_id res chain seq x y z
N MET A 1 -11.56 -13.75 9.98
CA MET A 1 -11.41 -12.62 10.90
C MET A 1 -12.62 -11.72 10.73
N ALA A 2 -13.14 -11.12 11.82
CA ALA A 2 -14.20 -10.14 11.71
C ALA A 2 -13.70 -8.90 10.93
N TYR A 3 -14.58 -8.32 10.12
CA TYR A 3 -14.25 -7.09 9.40
C TYR A 3 -14.04 -5.94 10.39
N THR A 4 -13.00 -5.15 10.19
CA THR A 4 -12.67 -4.01 11.04
C THR A 4 -13.21 -2.74 10.38
N TYR A 5 -14.20 -2.11 10.99
CA TYR A 5 -14.75 -0.84 10.51
C TYR A 5 -14.00 0.34 11.10
N LEU A 6 -13.80 1.37 10.31
CA LEU A 6 -13.33 2.68 10.77
C LEU A 6 -14.47 3.41 11.49
N GLU A 7 -14.16 4.39 12.33
CA GLU A 7 -15.15 5.08 13.15
C GLU A 7 -16.30 5.68 12.32
N PHE A 8 -15.99 6.25 11.16
CA PHE A 8 -16.99 6.83 10.26
C PHE A 8 -17.81 5.79 9.47
N GLU A 9 -17.38 4.53 9.44
CA GLU A 9 -18.09 3.39 8.85
C GLU A 9 -19.06 2.72 9.84
N LYS A 10 -19.07 3.14 11.10
CA LYS A 10 -19.93 2.56 12.14
C LYS A 10 -21.42 2.49 11.76
N PRO A 11 -22.03 3.50 11.07
CA PRO A 11 -23.41 3.38 10.63
C PRO A 11 -23.66 2.24 9.62
N ILE A 12 -22.65 1.88 8.82
CA ILE A 12 -22.70 0.74 7.90
C ILE A 12 -22.66 -0.56 8.70
N SER A 13 -21.71 -0.67 9.64
CA SER A 13 -21.58 -1.82 10.53
C SER A 13 -22.85 -2.11 11.32
N ASP A 14 -23.52 -1.07 11.83
CA ASP A 14 -24.77 -1.22 12.58
C ASP A 14 -25.90 -1.82 11.71
N LEU A 15 -25.98 -1.47 10.43
CA LEU A 15 -26.93 -2.04 9.49
C LEU A 15 -26.59 -3.49 9.10
N GLU A 16 -25.31 -3.78 8.89
CA GLU A 16 -24.84 -5.15 8.58
C GLU A 16 -25.11 -6.10 9.74
N ASN A 17 -24.83 -5.68 10.98
CA ASN A 17 -25.14 -6.45 12.18
C ASN A 17 -26.66 -6.72 12.29
N LYS A 18 -27.50 -5.76 11.87
CA LYS A 18 -28.95 -5.96 11.82
C LYS A 18 -29.33 -7.02 10.78
N ILE A 19 -28.72 -6.98 9.60
CA ILE A 19 -28.95 -8.02 8.56
C ILE A 19 -28.54 -9.39 9.07
N GLU A 20 -27.38 -9.50 9.73
CA GLU A 20 -26.89 -10.77 10.30
C GLU A 20 -27.86 -11.31 11.34
N SER A 21 -28.36 -10.46 12.24
CA SER A 21 -29.37 -10.85 13.24
C SER A 21 -30.68 -11.31 12.63
N LEU A 22 -31.10 -10.75 11.49
CA LEU A 22 -32.29 -11.16 10.74
C LEU A 22 -32.08 -12.51 10.05
N ARG A 23 -30.87 -12.80 9.56
CA ARG A 23 -30.53 -14.08 8.94
C ARG A 23 -30.46 -15.23 9.95
N ASP A 24 -30.05 -14.95 11.17
CA ASP A 24 -29.96 -15.95 12.25
C ASP A 24 -31.33 -16.31 12.83
N ASN A 25 -32.34 -15.46 12.67
CA ASN A 25 -33.72 -15.78 13.00
C ASN A 25 -34.27 -16.81 12.00
N LYS A 26 -34.62 -18.00 12.49
CA LYS A 26 -35.07 -19.16 11.69
C LYS A 26 -36.40 -18.98 10.97
N ASP A 27 -37.13 -17.88 11.18
CA ASP A 27 -38.35 -17.56 10.46
C ASP A 27 -37.99 -16.98 9.08
N ASN A 28 -37.93 -17.89 8.11
CA ASN A 28 -37.65 -17.60 6.71
C ASN A 28 -38.94 -17.09 6.03
N ASP A 29 -39.51 -16.01 6.55
CA ASP A 29 -40.72 -15.40 6.00
C ASP A 29 -40.35 -14.40 4.88
N GLU A 30 -41.21 -14.27 3.88
CA GLU A 30 -41.00 -13.37 2.72
C GLU A 30 -40.82 -11.92 3.17
N SER A 31 -41.40 -11.54 4.32
CA SER A 31 -41.23 -10.23 4.94
C SER A 31 -39.74 -9.98 5.40
N VAL A 32 -39.06 -11.01 5.91
CA VAL A 32 -37.66 -10.93 6.34
C VAL A 32 -36.73 -10.75 5.14
N HIS A 33 -37.01 -11.44 4.02
CA HIS A 33 -36.24 -11.25 2.78
C HIS A 33 -36.40 -9.83 2.21
N GLN A 34 -37.61 -9.26 2.27
CA GLN A 34 -37.87 -7.89 1.83
C GLN A 34 -37.14 -6.88 2.75
N GLU A 35 -37.13 -7.09 4.08
CA GLU A 35 -36.41 -6.23 5.01
C GLU A 35 -34.89 -6.30 4.77
N ILE A 36 -34.30 -7.48 4.57
CA ILE A 36 -32.88 -7.65 4.24
C ILE A 36 -32.54 -6.93 2.93
N SER A 37 -33.36 -7.07 1.88
CA SER A 37 -33.15 -6.37 0.61
C SER A 37 -33.15 -4.85 0.81
N SER A 38 -34.14 -4.31 1.52
CA SER A 38 -34.23 -2.87 1.81
C SER A 38 -33.03 -2.36 2.64
N LEU A 39 -32.55 -3.14 3.60
CA LEU A 39 -31.36 -2.78 4.38
C LEU A 39 -30.11 -2.83 3.52
N SER A 40 -29.98 -3.80 2.60
CA SER A 40 -28.86 -3.89 1.68
C SER A 40 -28.78 -2.68 0.74
N ASP A 41 -29.92 -2.27 0.17
CA ASP A 41 -30.01 -1.05 -0.66
C ASP A 41 -29.63 0.21 0.14
N ARG A 42 -30.03 0.25 1.41
CA ARG A 42 -29.69 1.35 2.31
C ARG A 42 -28.19 1.38 2.61
N ILE A 43 -27.55 0.21 2.83
CA ILE A 43 -26.09 0.09 3.04
C ILE A 43 -25.35 0.61 1.82
N GLU A 44 -25.76 0.22 0.60
CA GLU A 44 -25.11 0.66 -0.62
C GLU A 44 -25.16 2.19 -0.77
N ASN A 45 -26.34 2.78 -0.58
CA ASN A 45 -26.51 4.23 -0.65
C ASN A 45 -25.72 4.97 0.44
N LEU A 46 -25.76 4.48 1.68
CA LEU A 46 -25.05 5.08 2.81
C LEU A 46 -23.53 4.98 2.63
N THR A 47 -23.04 3.84 2.14
CA THR A 47 -21.62 3.65 1.81
C THR A 47 -21.18 4.68 0.78
N LYS A 48 -21.95 4.85 -0.29
CA LYS A 48 -21.65 5.83 -1.33
C LYS A 48 -21.60 7.25 -0.76
N GLU A 49 -22.61 7.63 0.04
CA GLU A 49 -22.68 8.97 0.68
C GLU A 49 -21.48 9.22 1.60
N ILE A 50 -21.14 8.26 2.47
CA ILE A 50 -19.99 8.37 3.39
C ILE A 50 -18.71 8.53 2.60
N TYR A 51 -18.47 7.68 1.60
CA TYR A 51 -17.21 7.67 0.86
C TYR A 51 -17.06 8.85 -0.12
N GLU A 52 -18.15 9.41 -0.61
CA GLU A 52 -18.12 10.67 -1.38
C GLU A 52 -17.79 11.89 -0.48
N GLY A 53 -18.21 11.84 0.79
CA GLY A 53 -18.04 12.92 1.77
C GLY A 53 -16.76 12.85 2.61
N LEU A 54 -15.84 11.92 2.36
CA LEU A 54 -14.65 11.73 3.20
C LEU A 54 -13.78 12.99 3.32
N SER A 55 -13.46 13.36 4.54
CA SER A 55 -12.43 14.36 4.85
C SER A 55 -11.04 13.86 4.42
N ILE A 56 -10.06 14.77 4.34
CA ILE A 56 -8.66 14.42 4.03
C ILE A 56 -8.11 13.38 5.01
N TRP A 57 -8.39 13.55 6.30
CA TRP A 57 -7.94 12.61 7.33
C TRP A 57 -8.59 11.22 7.19
N GLN A 58 -9.87 11.17 6.91
CA GLN A 58 -10.57 9.90 6.66
C GLN A 58 -10.01 9.18 5.42
N LYS A 59 -9.61 9.91 4.37
CA LYS A 59 -8.92 9.31 3.22
C LYS A 59 -7.58 8.69 3.62
N VAL A 60 -6.82 9.32 4.52
CA VAL A 60 -5.59 8.72 5.09
C VAL A 60 -5.91 7.42 5.84
N GLN A 61 -6.98 7.42 6.63
CA GLN A 61 -7.41 6.21 7.36
C GLN A 61 -7.82 5.09 6.39
N VAL A 62 -8.54 5.40 5.30
CA VAL A 62 -8.88 4.42 4.25
C VAL A 62 -7.63 3.89 3.54
N ALA A 63 -6.65 4.74 3.23
CA ALA A 63 -5.38 4.31 2.64
C ALA A 63 -4.63 3.29 3.53
N ARG A 64 -4.80 3.40 4.85
CA ARG A 64 -4.20 2.54 5.87
C ARG A 64 -5.12 1.44 6.38
N HIS A 65 -6.29 1.27 5.77
CA HIS A 65 -7.29 0.32 6.25
C HIS A 65 -6.71 -1.11 6.31
N PRO A 66 -6.88 -1.85 7.44
CA PRO A 66 -6.27 -3.17 7.62
C PRO A 66 -6.74 -4.23 6.62
N HIS A 67 -7.91 -4.05 6.01
CA HIS A 67 -8.45 -4.93 4.96
C HIS A 67 -8.22 -4.40 3.55
N ARG A 68 -7.44 -3.32 3.38
CA ARG A 68 -7.01 -2.90 2.05
C ARG A 68 -6.10 -3.97 1.45
N PRO A 69 -6.27 -4.35 0.17
CA PRO A 69 -5.41 -5.37 -0.44
C PRO A 69 -3.93 -5.00 -0.35
N HIS A 70 -3.10 -5.95 0.05
CA HIS A 70 -1.65 -5.85 0.12
C HIS A 70 -1.02 -6.30 -1.20
N PHE A 71 0.28 -6.10 -1.36
CA PHE A 71 0.96 -6.47 -2.60
C PHE A 71 0.84 -7.96 -2.90
N SER A 72 0.92 -8.82 -1.90
CA SER A 72 0.68 -10.27 -2.05
C SER A 72 -0.70 -10.59 -2.65
N ASP A 73 -1.74 -9.84 -2.30
CA ASP A 73 -3.08 -10.05 -2.89
C ASP A 73 -3.11 -9.69 -4.38
N TYR A 74 -2.39 -8.64 -4.79
CA TYR A 74 -2.27 -8.29 -6.21
C TYR A 74 -1.46 -9.33 -6.98
N ILE A 75 -0.40 -9.90 -6.37
CA ILE A 75 0.37 -10.99 -6.98
C ILE A 75 -0.56 -12.17 -7.27
N GLU A 76 -1.31 -12.64 -6.28
CA GLU A 76 -2.18 -13.81 -6.38
C GLU A 76 -3.34 -13.63 -7.38
N ASN A 77 -3.89 -12.41 -7.52
CA ASN A 77 -5.09 -12.17 -8.30
C ASN A 77 -4.84 -11.64 -9.72
N ILE A 78 -3.67 -11.06 -10.00
CA ILE A 78 -3.39 -10.37 -11.26
C ILE A 78 -2.31 -11.08 -12.08
N PHE A 79 -1.36 -11.72 -11.41
CA PHE A 79 -0.19 -12.32 -12.04
C PHE A 79 -0.23 -13.85 -11.99
N THR A 80 0.52 -14.47 -12.88
CA THR A 80 0.77 -15.92 -12.86
C THR A 80 2.27 -16.19 -12.87
N ASP A 81 2.67 -17.40 -12.50
CA ASP A 81 4.07 -17.87 -12.53
C ASP A 81 5.02 -16.89 -11.79
N PHE A 82 4.60 -16.43 -10.61
CA PHE A 82 5.45 -15.57 -9.81
C PHE A 82 6.59 -16.34 -9.16
N ASP A 83 7.81 -15.88 -9.40
CA ASP A 83 9.06 -16.41 -8.85
C ASP A 83 9.78 -15.28 -8.10
N GLU A 84 9.73 -15.34 -6.76
CA GLU A 84 10.33 -14.31 -5.90
C GLU A 84 11.85 -14.38 -5.89
N LEU A 85 12.51 -13.24 -6.04
CA LEU A 85 13.96 -13.12 -6.08
C LEU A 85 14.51 -12.37 -4.85
N HIS A 86 14.98 -13.10 -3.89
CA HIS A 86 15.45 -12.61 -2.59
C HIS A 86 16.86 -11.98 -2.61
N GLY A 87 17.09 -11.09 -1.64
CA GLY A 87 18.39 -10.56 -1.25
C GLY A 87 18.98 -9.49 -2.17
N ASP A 88 19.79 -8.63 -1.56
CA ASP A 88 20.43 -7.49 -2.22
C ASP A 88 21.80 -7.80 -2.84
N ARG A 89 22.36 -8.99 -2.57
CA ARG A 89 23.72 -9.41 -2.97
C ARG A 89 24.85 -8.61 -2.32
N LEU A 90 24.55 -7.93 -1.21
CA LEU A 90 25.54 -7.14 -0.47
C LEU A 90 25.52 -7.44 1.03
N PHE A 91 24.34 -7.34 1.67
CA PHE A 91 24.20 -7.51 3.12
C PHE A 91 23.16 -8.55 3.49
N GLY A 92 21.95 -8.49 2.93
CA GLY A 92 20.87 -9.37 3.33
C GLY A 92 19.62 -9.29 2.45
N ASP A 93 18.52 -9.74 3.03
CA ASP A 93 17.19 -9.58 2.43
C ASP A 93 16.32 -8.69 3.33
N ASP A 94 15.32 -8.05 2.72
CA ASP A 94 14.30 -7.27 3.42
C ASP A 94 12.93 -7.69 2.91
N GLN A 95 12.11 -8.17 3.82
CA GLN A 95 10.77 -8.67 3.52
C GLN A 95 9.72 -7.55 3.30
N ALA A 96 10.05 -6.30 3.59
CA ALA A 96 9.17 -5.15 3.34
C ALA A 96 9.09 -4.79 1.84
N ILE A 97 10.06 -5.25 1.03
CA ILE A 97 9.96 -5.23 -0.43
C ILE A 97 9.97 -6.67 -0.94
N ILE A 98 8.92 -7.02 -1.66
CA ILE A 98 8.82 -8.26 -2.44
C ILE A 98 9.06 -7.92 -3.90
N GLY A 99 9.73 -8.79 -4.63
CA GLY A 99 9.87 -8.63 -6.07
C GLY A 99 10.42 -9.86 -6.76
N GLY A 100 10.14 -9.96 -8.04
CA GLY A 100 10.53 -11.12 -8.83
C GLY A 100 10.01 -11.09 -10.25
N LEU A 101 10.09 -12.23 -10.90
CA LEU A 101 9.57 -12.49 -12.24
C LEU A 101 8.12 -12.95 -12.14
N ALA A 102 7.29 -12.49 -13.05
CA ALA A 102 5.89 -12.94 -13.15
C ALA A 102 5.40 -12.86 -14.59
N LYS A 103 4.18 -13.33 -14.83
CA LYS A 103 3.48 -13.10 -16.10
C LYS A 103 2.22 -12.26 -15.87
N PHE A 104 2.07 -11.21 -16.65
CA PHE A 104 0.85 -10.44 -16.75
C PHE A 104 0.15 -10.71 -18.07
N LYS A 105 -1.03 -11.34 -18.03
CA LYS A 105 -1.76 -11.79 -19.24
C LYS A 105 -0.87 -12.58 -20.23
N GLY A 106 -0.02 -13.45 -19.68
CA GLY A 106 0.90 -14.30 -20.46
C GLY A 106 2.21 -13.64 -20.87
N SER A 107 2.37 -12.32 -20.71
CA SER A 107 3.62 -11.59 -21.01
C SER A 107 4.53 -11.54 -19.79
N PRO A 108 5.84 -11.83 -19.92
CA PRO A 108 6.77 -11.78 -18.80
C PRO A 108 7.01 -10.33 -18.36
N VAL A 109 7.04 -10.12 -17.05
CA VAL A 109 7.26 -8.82 -16.40
C VAL A 109 8.10 -8.99 -15.14
N VAL A 110 8.75 -7.92 -14.70
CA VAL A 110 9.30 -7.82 -13.35
C VAL A 110 8.32 -7.03 -12.49
N ILE A 111 7.97 -7.58 -11.34
CA ILE A 111 7.11 -6.90 -10.36
C ILE A 111 7.88 -6.63 -9.08
N ILE A 112 7.66 -5.46 -8.48
CA ILE A 112 8.30 -5.03 -7.24
C ILE A 112 7.25 -4.27 -6.42
N GLY A 113 7.13 -4.57 -5.12
CA GLY A 113 6.16 -3.85 -4.30
C GLY A 113 6.47 -3.84 -2.82
N HIS A 114 5.90 -2.88 -2.13
CA HIS A 114 5.92 -2.85 -0.66
C HIS A 114 4.89 -3.83 -0.11
N GLU A 115 5.30 -4.61 0.88
CA GLU A 115 4.41 -5.52 1.61
C GLU A 115 4.40 -5.17 3.09
N LYS A 116 3.20 -4.85 3.59
CA LYS A 116 2.99 -4.47 5.01
C LYS A 116 2.78 -5.66 5.93
N GLY A 117 2.37 -6.80 5.37
CA GLY A 117 1.99 -7.98 6.12
C GLY A 117 0.55 -7.97 6.65
N LYS A 118 -0.02 -9.16 6.81
CA LYS A 118 -1.43 -9.36 7.23
C LYS A 118 -1.58 -9.60 8.72
N SER A 119 -0.80 -10.52 9.28
CA SER A 119 -0.79 -10.79 10.73
C SER A 119 0.12 -9.81 11.48
N THR A 120 0.00 -9.76 12.81
CA THR A 120 0.89 -8.94 13.64
C THR A 120 2.35 -9.36 13.50
N GLU A 121 2.62 -10.66 13.47
CA GLU A 121 3.97 -11.20 13.32
C GLU A 121 4.55 -10.86 11.94
N ASP A 122 3.73 -11.02 10.88
CA ASP A 122 4.11 -10.67 9.52
C ASP A 122 4.37 -9.16 9.35
N LYS A 123 3.55 -8.31 9.97
CA LYS A 123 3.77 -6.86 10.00
C LYS A 123 5.09 -6.48 10.68
N ILE A 124 5.43 -7.12 11.78
CA ILE A 124 6.70 -6.87 12.50
C ILE A 124 7.87 -7.31 11.64
N SER A 125 7.84 -8.50 11.03
CA SER A 125 8.93 -9.00 10.18
C SER A 125 9.17 -8.14 8.93
N ARG A 126 8.13 -7.43 8.46
CA ARG A 126 8.15 -6.52 7.30
C ARG A 126 8.28 -5.04 7.70
N ASN A 127 8.60 -4.75 8.95
CA ASN A 127 8.69 -3.37 9.46
C ASN A 127 7.48 -2.51 9.07
N PHE A 128 6.26 -3.09 9.04
CA PHE A 128 5.03 -2.40 8.62
C PHE A 128 5.10 -1.80 7.20
N GLY A 129 5.86 -2.42 6.30
CA GLY A 129 6.10 -1.94 4.95
C GLY A 129 7.19 -0.86 4.84
N MET A 130 7.90 -0.58 5.92
CA MET A 130 9.06 0.32 5.93
C MET A 130 10.32 -0.46 5.57
N SER A 131 10.76 -0.34 4.33
CA SER A 131 11.94 -1.06 3.86
C SER A 131 13.24 -0.50 4.44
N GLN A 132 14.16 -1.41 4.74
CA GLN A 132 15.56 -1.15 5.01
C GLN A 132 16.35 -0.99 3.70
N PRO A 133 17.63 -0.53 3.72
CA PRO A 133 18.44 -0.34 2.52
C PRO A 133 18.53 -1.58 1.62
N GLU A 134 18.50 -2.77 2.24
CA GLU A 134 18.57 -4.05 1.54
C GLU A 134 17.41 -4.25 0.57
N GLY A 135 16.19 -3.83 0.95
CA GLY A 135 15.02 -3.92 0.08
C GLY A 135 15.15 -3.00 -1.14
N TYR A 136 15.62 -1.77 -0.97
CA TYR A 136 15.86 -0.86 -2.09
C TYR A 136 16.97 -1.34 -3.00
N ARG A 137 18.06 -1.93 -2.45
CA ARG A 137 19.11 -2.54 -3.27
C ARG A 137 18.63 -3.79 -3.99
N LYS A 138 17.75 -4.60 -3.37
CA LYS A 138 17.05 -5.71 -4.04
C LYS A 138 16.22 -5.19 -5.21
N ALA A 139 15.41 -4.15 -5.00
CA ALA A 139 14.65 -3.52 -6.07
C ALA A 139 15.55 -3.03 -7.22
N SER A 140 16.66 -2.36 -6.90
CA SER A 140 17.68 -1.93 -7.87
C SER A 140 18.21 -3.08 -8.72
N ARG A 141 18.50 -4.22 -8.08
CA ARG A 141 18.97 -5.43 -8.77
C ARG A 141 17.91 -5.99 -9.72
N LEU A 142 16.65 -6.03 -9.29
CA LEU A 142 15.54 -6.50 -10.11
C LEU A 142 15.27 -5.58 -11.32
N MET A 143 15.38 -4.27 -11.12
CA MET A 143 15.25 -3.28 -12.18
C MET A 143 16.32 -3.47 -13.27
N LYS A 144 17.57 -3.70 -12.88
CA LYS A 144 18.67 -4.01 -13.82
C LYS A 144 18.43 -5.31 -14.56
N LEU A 145 17.99 -6.36 -13.85
CA LEU A 145 17.62 -7.61 -14.46
C LEU A 145 16.50 -7.41 -15.50
N ALA A 146 15.49 -6.60 -15.19
CA ALA A 146 14.43 -6.27 -16.14
C ALA A 146 14.98 -5.60 -17.40
N GLU A 147 15.92 -4.67 -17.27
CA GLU A 147 16.57 -4.02 -18.43
C GLU A 147 17.38 -5.01 -19.27
N ASP A 148 18.20 -5.86 -18.60
CA ASP A 148 19.03 -6.86 -19.28
C ASP A 148 18.21 -7.86 -20.13
N PHE A 149 17.00 -8.18 -19.68
CA PHE A 149 16.07 -9.07 -20.39
C PHE A 149 14.98 -8.34 -21.17
N SER A 150 15.02 -7.02 -21.24
CA SER A 150 14.01 -6.18 -21.91
C SER A 150 12.58 -6.43 -21.40
N LEU A 151 12.41 -6.61 -20.10
CA LEU A 151 11.12 -6.87 -19.45
C LEU A 151 10.52 -5.58 -18.92
N PRO A 152 9.20 -5.34 -19.09
CA PRO A 152 8.51 -4.25 -18.41
C PRO A 152 8.56 -4.41 -16.89
N ILE A 153 8.59 -3.29 -16.19
CA ILE A 153 8.57 -3.24 -14.71
C ILE A 153 7.22 -2.70 -14.25
N ILE A 154 6.63 -3.36 -13.26
CA ILE A 154 5.43 -2.87 -12.58
C ILE A 154 5.76 -2.74 -11.09
N THR A 155 5.64 -1.53 -10.54
CA THR A 155 5.87 -1.30 -9.12
C THR A 155 4.58 -0.99 -8.37
N PHE A 156 4.47 -1.51 -7.13
CA PHE A 156 3.33 -1.30 -6.24
C PHE A 156 3.79 -0.58 -4.97
N ILE A 157 3.19 0.56 -4.68
CA ILE A 157 3.58 1.40 -3.56
C ILE A 157 2.53 1.36 -2.46
N ASP A 158 2.92 0.85 -1.31
CA ASP A 158 2.16 0.93 -0.07
C ASP A 158 3.10 0.92 1.15
N THR A 159 3.64 2.09 1.48
CA THR A 159 4.59 2.27 2.58
C THR A 159 4.40 3.62 3.27
N PRO A 160 4.50 3.72 4.59
CA PRO A 160 4.56 4.99 5.29
C PRO A 160 5.90 5.74 5.09
N GLY A 161 6.94 5.04 4.61
CA GLY A 161 8.28 5.59 4.37
C GLY A 161 9.37 4.52 4.43
N ALA A 162 10.62 4.95 4.36
CA ALA A 162 11.77 4.10 4.62
C ALA A 162 11.92 3.85 6.14
N TYR A 163 12.53 2.74 6.52
CA TYR A 163 12.73 2.40 7.93
C TYR A 163 13.71 3.38 8.61
N PRO A 164 13.29 4.09 9.69
CA PRO A 164 14.06 5.18 10.30
C PRO A 164 15.02 4.69 11.40
N GLY A 165 15.62 3.51 11.25
CA GLY A 165 16.55 2.94 12.22
C GLY A 165 17.98 3.40 12.02
N ILE A 166 18.77 3.46 13.10
CA ILE A 166 20.21 3.78 13.07
C ILE A 166 20.94 2.80 12.15
N GLU A 167 20.62 1.52 12.25
CA GLU A 167 21.21 0.46 11.43
C GLU A 167 20.97 0.68 9.93
N SER A 168 19.84 1.29 9.57
CA SER A 168 19.51 1.63 8.20
C SER A 168 20.37 2.78 7.68
N GLU A 169 20.59 3.80 8.51
CA GLU A 169 21.49 4.90 8.15
C GLU A 169 22.96 4.41 8.01
N GLU A 170 23.43 3.56 8.92
CA GLU A 170 24.76 2.96 8.86
C GLU A 170 24.96 2.11 7.60
N ARG A 171 23.90 1.48 7.08
CA ARG A 171 23.93 0.68 5.86
C ARG A 171 23.57 1.46 4.59
N GLY A 172 23.46 2.80 4.67
CA GLY A 172 23.35 3.69 3.53
C GLY A 172 21.92 3.82 2.97
N MET A 173 20.93 4.11 3.83
CA MET A 173 19.53 4.30 3.43
C MET A 173 19.40 5.38 2.35
N SER A 174 19.95 6.55 2.58
CA SER A 174 19.86 7.68 1.66
C SER A 174 20.51 7.36 0.29
N GLU A 175 21.65 6.67 0.30
CA GLU A 175 22.33 6.24 -0.94
C GLU A 175 21.49 5.22 -1.71
N ALA A 176 20.91 4.22 -1.02
CA ALA A 176 20.08 3.20 -1.65
C ALA A 176 18.86 3.80 -2.34
N ILE A 177 18.19 4.77 -1.70
CA ILE A 177 17.05 5.50 -2.28
C ILE A 177 17.50 6.33 -3.48
N ALA A 178 18.54 7.16 -3.32
CA ALA A 178 19.03 8.05 -4.37
C ALA A 178 19.49 7.28 -5.62
N LYS A 179 20.14 6.15 -5.42
CA LYS A 179 20.59 5.26 -6.48
C LYS A 179 19.43 4.66 -7.26
N ASN A 180 18.36 4.26 -6.58
CA ASN A 180 17.16 3.78 -7.26
C ASN A 180 16.52 4.85 -8.13
N LEU A 181 16.40 6.10 -7.66
CA LEU A 181 15.92 7.22 -8.48
C LEU A 181 16.75 7.38 -9.76
N SER A 182 18.08 7.36 -9.62
CA SER A 182 19.00 7.44 -10.75
C SER A 182 18.86 6.27 -11.71
N ILE A 183 18.73 5.04 -11.21
CA ILE A 183 18.54 3.85 -12.03
C ILE A 183 17.21 3.94 -12.78
N MET A 184 16.09 4.15 -12.10
CA MET A 184 14.76 4.20 -12.71
C MET A 184 14.67 5.27 -13.81
N SER A 185 15.29 6.42 -13.60
CA SER A 185 15.30 7.50 -14.62
C SER A 185 16.12 7.16 -15.87
N GLY A 186 17.01 6.16 -15.80
CA GLY A 186 17.87 5.75 -16.91
C GLY A 186 17.46 4.47 -17.62
N LEU A 187 16.54 3.68 -17.05
CA LEU A 187 16.09 2.41 -17.62
C LEU A 187 15.40 2.62 -18.98
N LYS A 188 15.65 1.66 -19.89
CA LYS A 188 15.10 1.69 -21.26
C LYS A 188 13.89 0.78 -21.46
N VAL A 189 13.40 0.19 -20.38
CA VAL A 189 12.19 -0.63 -20.37
C VAL A 189 11.03 0.15 -19.77
N PRO A 190 9.78 -0.11 -20.16
CA PRO A 190 8.61 0.57 -19.63
C PRO A 190 8.47 0.32 -18.12
N ILE A 191 8.19 1.38 -17.34
CA ILE A 191 7.96 1.33 -15.92
C ILE A 191 6.56 1.86 -15.60
N ILE A 192 5.72 1.00 -15.02
CA ILE A 192 4.38 1.37 -14.55
C ILE A 192 4.41 1.38 -13.03
N VAL A 193 4.05 2.50 -12.44
CA VAL A 193 3.96 2.69 -10.98
C VAL A 193 2.50 2.73 -10.55
N ILE A 194 2.14 1.95 -9.54
CA ILE A 194 0.79 1.91 -9.00
C ILE A 194 0.85 2.17 -7.49
N ILE A 195 0.23 3.29 -7.06
CA ILE A 195 0.11 3.60 -5.63
C ILE A 195 -1.18 2.97 -5.13
N THR A 196 -1.05 1.91 -4.33
CA THR A 196 -2.18 1.09 -3.90
C THR A 196 -2.73 1.47 -2.52
N GLY A 197 -1.94 2.12 -1.70
CA GLY A 197 -2.33 2.56 -0.36
C GLY A 197 -1.63 3.86 0.01
N GLU A 198 -0.65 3.79 0.88
CA GLU A 198 0.12 4.93 1.35
C GLU A 198 1.47 5.01 0.62
N GLY A 199 1.73 6.15 -0.03
CA GLY A 199 3.01 6.45 -0.65
C GLY A 199 3.78 7.50 0.16
N GLY A 200 4.58 7.06 1.13
CA GLY A 200 5.27 7.96 2.06
C GLY A 200 6.73 8.22 1.70
N SER A 201 7.10 9.51 1.64
CA SER A 201 8.47 9.99 1.65
C SER A 201 9.43 9.32 0.65
N GLY A 202 10.71 9.27 0.98
CA GLY A 202 11.76 8.62 0.18
C GLY A 202 11.55 7.13 -0.06
N GLY A 203 10.84 6.45 0.87
CA GLY A 203 10.50 5.04 0.72
C GLY A 203 9.64 4.77 -0.50
N ALA A 204 8.62 5.57 -0.70
CA ALA A 204 7.77 5.49 -1.88
C ALA A 204 8.50 5.91 -3.15
N LEU A 205 9.32 6.98 -3.08
CA LEU A 205 10.09 7.48 -4.22
C LEU A 205 11.07 6.44 -4.76
N ALA A 206 11.69 5.64 -3.89
CA ALA A 206 12.73 4.68 -4.25
C ALA A 206 12.29 3.62 -5.28
N ILE A 207 10.98 3.40 -5.44
CA ILE A 207 10.40 2.57 -6.50
C ILE A 207 9.26 3.28 -7.24
N GLY A 208 9.22 4.62 -7.15
CA GLY A 208 8.10 5.46 -7.61
C GLY A 208 8.37 6.29 -8.85
N VAL A 209 9.51 6.14 -9.51
CA VAL A 209 9.82 6.83 -10.78
C VAL A 209 9.41 5.94 -11.95
N GLY A 210 8.55 6.41 -12.83
CA GLY A 210 8.07 5.61 -13.96
C GLY A 210 7.52 6.42 -15.10
N ASP A 211 7.32 5.75 -16.23
CA ASP A 211 6.73 6.32 -17.43
C ASP A 211 5.23 6.60 -17.27
N HIS A 212 4.58 5.76 -16.47
CA HIS A 212 3.17 5.92 -16.15
C HIS A 212 2.94 5.68 -14.65
N ILE A 213 2.28 6.65 -14.01
CA ILE A 213 1.96 6.60 -12.57
C ILE A 213 0.44 6.64 -12.40
N SER A 214 -0.08 5.63 -11.71
CA SER A 214 -1.49 5.53 -11.34
C SER A 214 -1.65 5.47 -9.84
N MET A 215 -2.78 5.96 -9.34
CA MET A 215 -3.17 5.85 -7.93
C MET A 215 -4.54 5.20 -7.83
N LEU A 216 -4.70 4.28 -6.90
CA LEU A 216 -6.03 3.77 -6.57
C LEU A 216 -6.82 4.84 -5.81
N GLN A 217 -8.14 4.75 -5.90
CA GLN A 217 -9.03 5.62 -5.14
C GLN A 217 -8.71 5.54 -3.64
N TYR A 218 -8.69 6.69 -2.98
CA TYR A 218 -8.31 6.84 -1.56
C TYR A 218 -6.88 6.47 -1.21
N SER A 219 -6.00 6.25 -2.18
CA SER A 219 -4.55 6.23 -1.93
C SER A 219 -4.04 7.63 -1.65
N ILE A 220 -2.95 7.72 -0.91
CA ILE A 220 -2.27 8.99 -0.61
C ILE A 220 -0.81 8.93 -1.06
N TYR A 221 -0.26 10.08 -1.44
CA TYR A 221 1.15 10.21 -1.77
C TYR A 221 1.67 11.53 -1.16
N SER A 222 2.65 11.43 -0.27
CA SER A 222 3.10 12.60 0.50
C SER A 222 4.60 12.54 0.82
N VAL A 223 5.21 13.72 0.94
CA VAL A 223 6.63 13.87 1.33
C VAL A 223 6.90 13.42 2.76
N ALA A 224 5.93 13.59 3.65
CA ALA A 224 6.00 13.19 5.05
C ALA A 224 4.60 12.79 5.54
N SER A 225 4.55 11.95 6.58
CA SER A 225 3.28 11.58 7.17
C SER A 225 2.57 12.79 7.81
N PRO A 226 1.24 12.81 7.87
CA PRO A 226 0.51 13.87 8.58
C PRO A 226 0.95 14.02 10.04
N GLU A 227 1.28 12.92 10.70
CA GLU A 227 1.76 12.89 12.07
C GLU A 227 3.13 13.57 12.21
N ALA A 228 4.07 13.29 11.30
CA ALA A 228 5.38 13.92 11.29
C ALA A 228 5.27 15.43 11.06
N LEU A 229 4.41 15.87 10.14
CA LEU A 229 4.15 17.29 9.90
C LEU A 229 3.51 17.96 11.11
N SER A 230 2.59 17.30 11.79
CA SER A 230 1.98 17.82 13.04
C SER A 230 3.02 18.02 14.13
N LEU A 231 3.94 17.08 14.31
CA LEU A 231 5.03 17.21 15.30
C LEU A 231 5.96 18.40 15.00
N ILE A 232 6.29 18.63 13.73
CA ILE A 232 7.10 19.78 13.31
C ILE A 232 6.38 21.10 13.64
N HIS A 233 5.08 21.20 13.37
CA HIS A 233 4.29 22.38 13.68
C HIS A 233 4.10 22.63 15.18
N ILE A 234 4.09 21.58 16.00
CA ILE A 234 4.01 21.72 17.47
C ILE A 234 5.35 22.14 18.06
N SER A 235 6.47 21.66 17.51
CA SER A 235 7.82 21.95 18.02
C SER A 235 8.40 23.28 17.52
N GLU A 236 7.84 23.89 16.48
CA GLU A 236 8.24 25.21 15.97
C GLU A 236 7.09 26.24 16.00
N PRO A 237 6.55 26.62 17.16
CA PRO A 237 5.33 27.44 17.23
C PRO A 237 5.50 28.92 16.87
N THR A 238 6.71 29.42 16.60
CA THR A 238 6.97 30.85 16.69
C THR A 238 7.47 31.56 15.43
N ARG A 239 7.68 30.91 14.30
CA ARG A 239 8.22 31.61 13.12
C ARG A 239 7.23 31.96 12.02
N LEU A 240 5.96 31.54 12.11
CA LEU A 240 4.95 31.83 11.10
C LEU A 240 4.07 33.06 11.36
N HIS A 241 4.34 33.83 12.41
CA HIS A 241 3.60 35.09 12.71
C HIS A 241 4.35 36.37 12.32
N CYS A 242 5.43 36.27 11.56
CA CYS A 242 6.20 37.41 11.09
C CYS A 242 6.38 37.39 9.57
N ILE A 243 5.27 37.32 8.84
CA ILE A 243 5.18 37.79 7.45
C ILE A 243 3.83 38.45 7.26
#